data_08a758dc91cf49e0a4b7dea3fecad7ac
#
_entry.id   08a758dc91cf49e0a4b7dea3fecad7ac
#
_cell.length_a   1.000
_cell.length_b   1.000
_cell.length_c   1.000
_cell.angle_alpha   90.00
_cell.angle_beta   90.00
_cell.angle_gamma   90.00
#
_symmetry.space_group_name_H-M   'P 1'
#
loop_
_entity.id
_entity.type
_entity.pdbx_description
1 polymer ?
#
loop_
_entity_poly.entity_id
_entity_poly.type
_entity_poly.pdbx_seq_one_letter_code
_entity_poly.pdbx_strand_id
1 'polypeptide(L)'
;VAVNRDILTALRARITQTGIEVEVPRTTVDIVEEADPPDRPSSPLVVLNIFLSVVLGLMAGTGLAFFVEYLDVSIKTVDEVEKYLGLPVLAVIPQQSRPLTEAGQSSGQGEAYRSLRTSMALLGREDNKKIFAVISGGVGEGKSTTLFNLAYVCAEQGSKVLVIDSDLRRPVQHKMVGLANRAGLVNVLTGELKPEDVIQETGVPNLWMLTSGRLRRGTIGIMNNTRLRNLLDHLKEQYDYILLDSPPILGVTDAAILASEVDGVLLVVQYRKYPKIISLRAKRMIENAGGQVLGAVLNNINIMRDDYYYYYHYTTRKYYGVVRHENDDNLTES
;
A
#
# COMPACT_ATOMS: atom_id res chain seq x y z
N VAL A 1 -70.51 -18.59 100.13
CA VAL A 1 -70.65 -19.12 98.72
C VAL A 1 -71.62 -18.23 97.92
N ALA A 2 -72.65 -17.61 98.54
CA ALA A 2 -73.55 -16.71 97.86
C ALA A 2 -72.95 -15.44 97.26
N VAL A 3 -72.12 -14.75 98.06
CA VAL A 3 -71.45 -13.46 97.71
C VAL A 3 -70.55 -13.60 96.50
N ASN A 4 -69.88 -14.73 96.29
CA ASN A 4 -68.96 -14.93 95.14
C ASN A 4 -69.77 -15.18 93.87
N ARG A 5 -71.00 -15.69 93.97
CA ARG A 5 -71.92 -15.83 92.77
C ARG A 5 -72.44 -14.47 92.31
N ASP A 6 -72.77 -13.59 93.27
CA ASP A 6 -73.29 -12.26 92.93
C ASP A 6 -72.23 -11.40 92.29
N ILE A 7 -70.96 -11.53 92.78
CA ILE A 7 -69.79 -10.82 92.19
C ILE A 7 -69.48 -11.36 90.77
N LEU A 8 -69.61 -12.69 90.54
CA LEU A 8 -69.36 -13.27 89.25
C LEU A 8 -70.49 -12.89 88.29
N THR A 9 -71.77 -12.81 88.73
CA THR A 9 -72.87 -12.35 87.84
C THR A 9 -72.78 -10.86 87.57
N ALA A 10 -72.38 -10.03 88.58
CA ALA A 10 -72.13 -8.60 88.36
C ALA A 10 -70.97 -8.34 87.44
N LEU A 11 -69.89 -9.11 87.57
CA LEU A 11 -68.74 -9.02 86.62
C LEU A 11 -69.10 -9.48 85.21
N ARG A 12 -69.89 -10.54 85.07
CA ARG A 12 -70.39 -11.01 83.79
C ARG A 12 -71.33 -9.99 83.12
N ALA A 13 -72.23 -9.39 83.92
CA ALA A 13 -73.06 -8.33 83.45
C ALA A 13 -72.30 -7.10 82.96
N ARG A 14 -71.23 -6.80 83.74
CA ARG A 14 -70.39 -5.66 83.44
C ARG A 14 -69.50 -5.96 82.15
N ILE A 15 -69.07 -7.21 82.00
CA ILE A 15 -68.33 -7.64 80.83
C ILE A 15 -69.24 -7.61 79.58
N THR A 16 -70.57 -7.97 79.75
CA THR A 16 -71.54 -7.92 78.70
C THR A 16 -71.96 -6.48 78.43
N GLN A 17 -71.96 -5.62 79.44
CA GLN A 17 -72.32 -4.19 79.30
C GLN A 17 -71.13 -3.33 78.86
N THR A 18 -69.91 -3.73 79.13
CA THR A 18 -68.67 -3.26 78.53
C THR A 18 -68.25 -4.20 77.39
N GLY A 19 -69.21 -4.90 76.78
CA GLY A 19 -69.07 -5.29 75.43
C GLY A 19 -68.85 -4.03 74.64
N ILE A 20 -67.62 -3.52 74.86
CA ILE A 20 -67.03 -2.62 73.92
C ILE A 20 -67.10 -3.42 72.67
N GLU A 21 -68.09 -3.13 71.89
CA GLU A 21 -67.85 -3.20 70.45
C GLU A 21 -66.58 -2.42 70.31
N VAL A 22 -65.44 -3.10 70.37
CA VAL A 22 -64.27 -2.62 69.70
C VAL A 22 -64.70 -2.60 68.27
N GLU A 23 -65.41 -1.51 67.92
CA GLU A 23 -65.49 -1.06 66.58
C GLU A 23 -64.01 -0.86 66.20
N VAL A 24 -63.36 -1.97 65.87
CA VAL A 24 -62.17 -1.87 65.02
C VAL A 24 -62.70 -1.07 63.83
N PRO A 25 -62.25 0.15 63.67
CA PRO A 25 -62.61 0.87 62.47
C PRO A 25 -62.23 -0.09 61.33
N ARG A 26 -63.23 -0.78 60.81
CA ARG A 26 -63.05 -1.44 59.54
C ARG A 26 -62.83 -0.26 58.63
N THR A 27 -61.56 0.06 58.42
CA THR A 27 -61.19 0.84 57.26
C THR A 27 -61.82 0.06 56.11
N THR A 28 -62.97 0.48 55.71
CA THR A 28 -63.59 0.08 54.46
C THR A 28 -62.60 0.52 53.42
N VAL A 29 -61.70 -0.39 53.03
CA VAL A 29 -60.92 -0.22 51.85
C VAL A 29 -61.94 -0.44 50.71
N ASP A 30 -62.55 0.64 50.29
CA ASP A 30 -63.30 0.63 49.07
C ASP A 30 -62.34 0.48 47.93
N ILE A 31 -62.44 -0.60 47.22
CA ILE A 31 -61.74 -0.79 45.92
C ILE A 31 -62.43 0.18 44.96
N VAL A 32 -61.86 1.35 44.79
CA VAL A 32 -62.41 2.40 43.93
C VAL A 32 -62.24 2.01 42.46
N GLU A 33 -61.23 1.22 42.18
CA GLU A 33 -60.94 0.75 40.82
C GLU A 33 -60.11 -0.55 40.91
N GLU A 34 -60.51 -1.61 40.21
CA GLU A 34 -59.64 -2.77 40.01
C GLU A 34 -58.50 -2.38 39.03
N ALA A 35 -57.30 -2.64 39.42
CA ALA A 35 -56.13 -2.37 38.58
C ALA A 35 -56.14 -3.35 37.38
N ASP A 36 -56.47 -2.84 36.20
CA ASP A 36 -56.36 -3.61 34.97
C ASP A 36 -54.88 -3.87 34.66
N PRO A 37 -54.48 -5.10 34.32
CA PRO A 37 -53.12 -5.39 33.88
C PRO A 37 -52.81 -4.59 32.63
N PRO A 38 -51.64 -3.93 32.52
CA PRO A 38 -51.34 -3.11 31.36
C PRO A 38 -51.30 -3.96 30.09
N ASP A 39 -52.02 -3.55 29.04
CA ASP A 39 -52.10 -4.21 27.73
C ASP A 39 -50.76 -4.30 27.01
N ARG A 40 -49.77 -3.47 27.42
CA ARG A 40 -48.44 -3.45 26.85
C ARG A 40 -47.37 -3.35 27.93
N PRO A 41 -46.22 -4.04 27.76
CA PRO A 41 -45.13 -3.94 28.68
C PRO A 41 -44.57 -2.51 28.69
N SER A 42 -44.41 -1.91 29.86
CA SER A 42 -43.85 -0.57 30.04
C SER A 42 -42.32 -0.56 29.88
N SER A 43 -41.69 -1.72 29.94
CA SER A 43 -40.22 -1.88 29.79
C SER A 43 -39.92 -3.31 29.30
N PRO A 44 -38.87 -3.49 28.42
CA PRO A 44 -38.06 -2.47 27.77
C PRO A 44 -38.77 -1.76 26.61
N LEU A 45 -38.45 -0.51 26.35
CA LEU A 45 -38.92 0.26 25.18
C LEU A 45 -38.13 -0.22 23.93
N VAL A 46 -38.57 -1.36 23.36
CA VAL A 46 -37.83 -2.07 22.30
C VAL A 46 -37.55 -1.18 21.11
N VAL A 47 -38.52 -0.41 20.63
CA VAL A 47 -38.34 0.49 19.47
C VAL A 47 -37.30 1.60 19.76
N LEU A 48 -37.40 2.21 20.95
CA LEU A 48 -36.44 3.25 21.35
C LEU A 48 -35.01 2.68 21.50
N ASN A 49 -34.90 1.49 22.11
CA ASN A 49 -33.61 0.84 22.29
C ASN A 49 -32.98 0.44 20.97
N ILE A 50 -33.76 -0.07 20.00
CA ILE A 50 -33.26 -0.38 18.66
C ILE A 50 -32.82 0.91 17.95
N PHE A 51 -33.61 1.98 17.98
CA PHE A 51 -33.24 3.26 17.39
C PHE A 51 -31.95 3.81 18.00
N LEU A 52 -31.86 3.83 19.33
CA LEU A 52 -30.67 4.29 20.03
C LEU A 52 -29.44 3.44 19.73
N SER A 53 -29.62 2.10 19.63
CA SER A 53 -28.53 1.18 19.27
C SER A 53 -28.01 1.42 17.86
N VAL A 54 -28.89 1.70 16.90
CA VAL A 54 -28.51 2.03 15.52
C VAL A 54 -27.74 3.35 15.48
N VAL A 55 -28.24 4.39 16.15
CA VAL A 55 -27.58 5.69 16.20
C VAL A 55 -26.18 5.59 16.85
N LEU A 56 -26.10 4.96 18.01
CA LEU A 56 -24.83 4.76 18.73
C LEU A 56 -23.86 3.88 17.92
N GLY A 57 -24.37 2.83 17.26
CA GLY A 57 -23.58 1.97 16.39
C GLY A 57 -23.00 2.72 15.20
N LEU A 58 -23.79 3.58 14.53
CA LEU A 58 -23.32 4.43 13.45
C LEU A 58 -22.27 5.45 13.93
N MET A 59 -22.51 6.09 15.07
CA MET A 59 -21.54 7.04 15.64
C MET A 59 -20.22 6.36 16.01
N ALA A 60 -20.31 5.21 16.69
CA ALA A 60 -19.14 4.43 17.07
C ALA A 60 -18.38 3.89 15.84
N GLY A 61 -19.11 3.38 14.85
CA GLY A 61 -18.54 2.88 13.60
C GLY A 61 -17.84 3.98 12.80
N THR A 62 -18.49 5.14 12.67
CA THR A 62 -17.89 6.32 12.00
C THR A 62 -16.67 6.83 12.77
N GLY A 63 -16.76 6.94 14.10
CA GLY A 63 -15.64 7.34 14.94
C GLY A 63 -14.44 6.39 14.83
N LEU A 64 -14.71 5.08 14.81
CA LEU A 64 -13.67 4.06 14.64
C LEU A 64 -13.03 4.13 13.25
N ALA A 65 -13.82 4.35 12.19
CA ALA A 65 -13.31 4.51 10.83
C ALA A 65 -12.35 5.71 10.71
N PHE A 66 -12.73 6.87 11.25
CA PHE A 66 -11.85 8.04 11.31
C PHE A 66 -10.60 7.81 12.17
N PHE A 67 -10.74 7.10 13.28
CA PHE A 67 -9.63 6.77 14.15
C PHE A 67 -8.60 5.87 13.44
N VAL A 68 -9.05 4.83 12.73
CA VAL A 68 -8.17 3.95 11.93
C VAL A 68 -7.49 4.73 10.80
N GLU A 69 -8.21 5.59 10.09
CA GLU A 69 -7.64 6.43 9.03
C GLU A 69 -6.63 7.45 9.58
N TYR A 70 -6.86 8.00 10.76
CA TYR A 70 -5.92 8.90 11.45
C TYR A 70 -4.61 8.19 11.86
N LEU A 71 -4.68 6.91 12.22
CA LEU A 71 -3.50 6.10 12.56
C LEU A 71 -2.70 5.66 11.33
N ASP A 72 -3.28 5.73 10.13
CA ASP A 72 -2.60 5.36 8.89
C ASP A 72 -1.63 6.45 8.45
N VAL A 73 -0.37 6.28 8.79
CA VAL A 73 0.75 7.18 8.45
C VAL A 73 1.46 6.80 7.15
N SER A 74 0.83 6.01 6.30
CA SER A 74 1.37 5.62 4.99
C SER A 74 1.27 6.76 3.97
N ILE A 75 1.99 6.62 2.85
CA ILE A 75 1.93 7.56 1.71
C ILE A 75 0.68 7.26 0.89
N LYS A 76 -0.14 8.31 0.65
CA LYS A 76 -1.43 8.22 -0.04
C LYS A 76 -1.53 9.10 -1.27
N THR A 77 -0.72 10.13 -1.40
CA THR A 77 -0.80 11.08 -2.51
C THR A 77 0.56 11.43 -3.09
N VAL A 78 0.57 11.95 -4.31
CA VAL A 78 1.78 12.50 -4.96
C VAL A 78 2.35 13.65 -4.14
N ASP A 79 1.47 14.56 -3.68
CA ASP A 79 1.88 15.72 -2.87
C ASP A 79 2.57 15.30 -1.56
N GLU A 80 2.13 14.19 -0.96
CA GLU A 80 2.81 13.66 0.23
C GLU A 80 4.21 13.13 -0.08
N VAL A 81 4.40 12.48 -1.24
CA VAL A 81 5.74 12.05 -1.69
C VAL A 81 6.63 13.28 -1.87
N GLU A 82 6.19 14.27 -2.62
CA GLU A 82 6.97 15.46 -2.92
C GLU A 82 7.27 16.28 -1.66
N LYS A 83 6.28 16.52 -0.82
CA LYS A 83 6.46 17.26 0.44
C LYS A 83 7.33 16.54 1.45
N TYR A 84 7.11 15.24 1.65
CA TYR A 84 7.75 14.49 2.73
C TYR A 84 9.12 13.96 2.36
N LEU A 85 9.28 13.50 1.11
CA LEU A 85 10.56 12.99 0.62
C LEU A 85 11.40 14.09 -0.06
N GLY A 86 10.80 15.19 -0.50
CA GLY A 86 11.48 16.22 -1.29
C GLY A 86 12.00 15.68 -2.62
N LEU A 87 11.26 14.77 -3.24
CA LEU A 87 11.59 14.12 -4.51
C LEU A 87 10.47 14.32 -5.51
N PRO A 88 10.77 14.59 -6.79
CA PRO A 88 9.74 14.61 -7.82
C PRO A 88 9.14 13.20 -8.00
N VAL A 89 7.83 13.12 -8.26
CA VAL A 89 7.19 11.87 -8.65
C VAL A 89 7.32 11.69 -10.15
N LEU A 90 8.10 10.68 -10.55
CA LEU A 90 8.44 10.41 -11.96
C LEU A 90 7.29 9.72 -12.71
N ALA A 91 6.56 8.88 -12.01
CA ALA A 91 5.37 8.24 -12.53
C ALA A 91 4.49 7.69 -11.39
N VAL A 92 3.21 7.54 -11.72
CA VAL A 92 2.19 6.91 -10.88
C VAL A 92 1.72 5.64 -11.58
N ILE A 93 1.96 4.48 -10.95
CA ILE A 93 1.67 3.18 -11.53
C ILE A 93 0.40 2.61 -10.90
N PRO A 94 -0.61 2.27 -11.72
CA PRO A 94 -1.88 1.76 -11.24
C PRO A 94 -1.76 0.36 -10.64
N GLN A 95 -2.72 0.01 -9.79
CA GLN A 95 -2.88 -1.34 -9.24
C GLN A 95 -3.07 -2.37 -10.36
N GLN A 96 -2.62 -3.59 -10.17
CA GLN A 96 -2.65 -4.70 -11.13
C GLN A 96 -1.57 -4.64 -12.22
N SER A 97 -0.38 -4.16 -11.87
CA SER A 97 0.75 -4.21 -12.78
C SER A 97 1.19 -5.67 -13.04
N ARG A 98 0.76 -6.22 -14.15
CA ARG A 98 1.35 -7.43 -14.72
C ARG A 98 2.54 -7.06 -15.60
N PRO A 99 3.45 -7.99 -15.93
CA PRO A 99 4.41 -7.74 -16.98
C PRO A 99 3.70 -7.25 -18.25
N LEU A 100 4.21 -6.19 -18.86
CA LEU A 100 3.59 -5.61 -20.07
C LEU A 100 3.59 -6.57 -21.26
N THR A 101 4.45 -7.58 -21.23
CA THR A 101 4.43 -8.71 -22.18
C THR A 101 3.10 -9.48 -22.17
N GLU A 102 2.37 -9.46 -21.04
CA GLU A 102 1.07 -10.14 -20.88
C GLU A 102 -0.13 -9.19 -20.97
N ALA A 103 0.03 -7.93 -20.53
CA ALA A 103 -1.07 -6.98 -20.37
C ALA A 103 -1.47 -6.23 -21.67
N GLY A 104 -0.63 -6.28 -22.69
CA GLY A 104 -0.82 -5.50 -23.93
C GLY A 104 -0.47 -4.02 -23.77
N GLN A 105 -0.05 -3.42 -24.89
CA GLN A 105 0.55 -2.08 -24.95
C GLN A 105 -0.44 -0.92 -24.76
N SER A 106 -1.72 -1.15 -24.99
CA SER A 106 -2.77 -0.12 -24.99
C SER A 106 -3.37 0.16 -23.61
N SER A 107 -2.83 -0.46 -22.54
CA SER A 107 -3.35 -0.29 -21.18
C SER A 107 -2.86 1.02 -20.57
N GLY A 108 -3.66 1.63 -19.69
CA GLY A 108 -3.24 2.80 -18.90
C GLY A 108 -1.94 2.55 -18.10
N GLN A 109 -1.60 1.30 -17.87
CA GLN A 109 -0.34 0.85 -17.28
C GLN A 109 0.84 1.08 -18.23
N GLY A 110 0.71 0.76 -19.52
CA GLY A 110 1.76 1.02 -20.51
C GLY A 110 2.11 2.49 -20.60
N GLU A 111 1.11 3.36 -20.53
CA GLU A 111 1.32 4.82 -20.55
C GLU A 111 2.07 5.32 -19.31
N ALA A 112 1.78 4.79 -18.14
CA ALA A 112 2.51 5.13 -16.92
C ALA A 112 4.00 4.79 -17.01
N TYR A 113 4.36 3.64 -17.62
CA TYR A 113 5.76 3.28 -17.83
C TYR A 113 6.43 4.08 -18.95
N ARG A 114 5.70 4.49 -19.99
CA ARG A 114 6.22 5.42 -21.01
C ARG A 114 6.52 6.79 -20.39
N SER A 115 5.65 7.27 -19.50
CA SER A 115 5.89 8.50 -18.72
C SER A 115 7.14 8.36 -17.83
N LEU A 116 7.27 7.23 -17.12
CA LEU A 116 8.45 6.93 -16.29
C LEU A 116 9.73 6.95 -17.11
N ARG A 117 9.73 6.27 -18.27
CA ARG A 117 10.88 6.27 -19.20
C ARG A 117 11.23 7.68 -19.63
N THR A 118 10.23 8.49 -20.03
CA THR A 118 10.46 9.87 -20.46
C THR A 118 11.07 10.71 -19.34
N SER A 119 10.54 10.61 -18.12
CA SER A 119 11.09 11.29 -16.95
C SER A 119 12.54 10.87 -16.66
N MET A 120 12.82 9.55 -16.71
CA MET A 120 14.17 9.02 -16.54
C MET A 120 15.13 9.53 -17.62
N ALA A 121 14.70 9.51 -18.88
CA ALA A 121 15.52 9.98 -20.01
C ALA A 121 15.84 11.47 -19.93
N LEU A 122 14.87 12.31 -19.52
CA LEU A 122 15.07 13.74 -19.33
C LEU A 122 16.07 14.04 -18.20
N LEU A 123 15.92 13.39 -17.06
CA LEU A 123 16.82 13.55 -15.91
C LEU A 123 18.23 12.98 -16.15
N GLY A 124 18.33 11.98 -17.04
CA GLY A 124 19.62 11.38 -17.41
C GLY A 124 20.38 12.11 -18.52
N ARG A 125 19.72 13.01 -19.25
CA ARG A 125 20.27 13.58 -20.50
C ARG A 125 21.49 14.50 -20.27
N GLU A 126 21.47 15.31 -19.24
CA GLU A 126 22.54 16.30 -18.98
C GLU A 126 23.86 15.64 -18.67
N ASP A 127 23.85 14.53 -17.94
CA ASP A 127 25.04 13.83 -17.45
C ASP A 127 25.35 12.53 -18.22
N ASN A 128 24.68 12.27 -19.35
CA ASN A 128 24.78 11.01 -20.11
C ASN A 128 24.63 9.75 -19.21
N LYS A 129 23.65 9.80 -18.30
CA LYS A 129 23.37 8.72 -17.37
C LYS A 129 22.75 7.53 -18.10
N LYS A 130 23.31 6.36 -17.89
CA LYS A 130 22.87 5.11 -18.52
C LYS A 130 22.52 4.01 -17.51
N ILE A 131 23.08 4.10 -16.31
CA ILE A 131 23.00 3.05 -15.28
C ILE A 131 22.05 3.49 -14.18
N PHE A 132 20.94 2.78 -14.02
CA PHE A 132 19.94 3.11 -13.03
C PHE A 132 19.61 1.91 -12.15
N ALA A 133 19.47 2.15 -10.84
CA ALA A 133 18.96 1.15 -9.91
C ALA A 133 17.51 1.46 -9.51
N VAL A 134 16.70 0.43 -9.40
CA VAL A 134 15.35 0.52 -8.83
C VAL A 134 15.39 -0.02 -7.41
N ILE A 135 15.18 0.87 -6.44
CA ILE A 135 15.32 0.58 -5.00
C ILE A 135 14.01 0.88 -4.28
N SER A 136 13.73 0.20 -3.17
CA SER A 136 12.61 0.50 -2.27
C SER A 136 13.01 0.36 -0.81
N GLY A 137 12.19 0.94 0.08
CA GLY A 137 12.41 0.82 1.52
C GLY A 137 12.14 -0.59 2.03
N GLY A 138 11.03 -1.20 1.62
CA GLY A 138 10.55 -2.48 2.11
C GLY A 138 10.40 -3.56 1.05
N VAL A 139 10.02 -4.75 1.52
CA VAL A 139 9.78 -5.92 0.65
C VAL A 139 8.45 -5.78 -0.08
N GLY A 140 8.42 -6.19 -1.36
CA GLY A 140 7.18 -6.30 -2.13
C GLY A 140 6.54 -4.96 -2.52
N GLU A 141 7.31 -3.88 -2.62
CA GLU A 141 6.83 -2.57 -3.12
C GLU A 141 6.73 -2.51 -4.64
N GLY A 142 7.08 -3.59 -5.34
CA GLY A 142 6.95 -3.71 -6.79
C GLY A 142 8.19 -3.28 -7.58
N LYS A 143 9.36 -3.17 -6.95
CA LYS A 143 10.64 -2.83 -7.62
C LYS A 143 10.88 -3.63 -8.88
N SER A 144 10.92 -4.94 -8.74
CA SER A 144 11.28 -5.87 -9.84
C SER A 144 10.31 -5.78 -11.01
N THR A 145 9.00 -5.65 -10.74
CA THR A 145 7.98 -5.46 -11.78
C THR A 145 8.11 -4.09 -12.44
N THR A 146 8.36 -3.06 -11.64
CA THR A 146 8.58 -1.69 -12.15
C THR A 146 9.81 -1.64 -13.05
N LEU A 147 10.91 -2.26 -12.61
CA LEU A 147 12.15 -2.32 -13.39
C LEU A 147 11.95 -3.06 -14.71
N PHE A 148 11.34 -4.25 -14.67
CA PHE A 148 11.12 -5.04 -15.87
C PHE A 148 10.24 -4.32 -16.90
N ASN A 149 9.12 -3.74 -16.46
CA ASN A 149 8.23 -3.00 -17.35
C ASN A 149 8.89 -1.72 -17.92
N LEU A 150 9.71 -1.03 -17.12
CA LEU A 150 10.51 0.09 -17.58
C LEU A 150 11.51 -0.36 -18.66
N ALA A 151 12.23 -1.47 -18.41
CA ALA A 151 13.16 -2.06 -19.37
C ALA A 151 12.47 -2.44 -20.68
N TYR A 152 11.30 -3.07 -20.58
CA TYR A 152 10.47 -3.43 -21.71
C TYR A 152 10.11 -2.23 -22.59
N VAL A 153 9.62 -1.14 -21.97
CA VAL A 153 9.24 0.09 -22.69
C VAL A 153 10.46 0.79 -23.30
N CYS A 154 11.62 0.76 -22.66
CA CYS A 154 12.86 1.27 -23.24
C CYS A 154 13.29 0.47 -24.47
N ALA A 155 13.24 -0.86 -24.38
CA ALA A 155 13.60 -1.77 -25.48
C ALA A 155 12.62 -1.69 -26.67
N GLU A 156 11.32 -1.57 -26.38
CA GLU A 156 10.27 -1.38 -27.40
C GLU A 156 10.53 -0.13 -28.26
N GLN A 157 11.12 0.90 -27.69
CA GLN A 157 11.46 2.13 -28.40
C GLN A 157 12.84 2.11 -29.08
N GLY A 158 13.44 0.92 -29.17
CA GLY A 158 14.67 0.69 -29.92
C GLY A 158 15.96 0.87 -29.12
N SER A 159 15.91 1.22 -27.82
CA SER A 159 17.10 1.29 -26.98
C SER A 159 17.62 -0.10 -26.64
N LYS A 160 18.93 -0.29 -26.66
CA LYS A 160 19.60 -1.51 -26.15
C LYS A 160 19.58 -1.51 -24.64
N VAL A 161 18.85 -2.41 -24.01
CA VAL A 161 18.64 -2.44 -22.57
C VAL A 161 19.18 -3.73 -21.96
N LEU A 162 19.96 -3.60 -20.90
CA LEU A 162 20.39 -4.72 -20.07
C LEU A 162 19.71 -4.63 -18.70
N VAL A 163 18.99 -5.67 -18.32
CA VAL A 163 18.48 -5.86 -16.95
C VAL A 163 19.47 -6.71 -16.17
N ILE A 164 19.87 -6.26 -14.99
CA ILE A 164 20.72 -7.00 -14.07
C ILE A 164 19.92 -7.33 -12.80
N ASP A 165 19.71 -8.61 -12.53
CA ASP A 165 19.08 -9.07 -11.28
C ASP A 165 20.12 -9.08 -10.15
N SER A 166 20.16 -8.00 -9.39
CA SER A 166 21.11 -7.79 -8.29
C SER A 166 20.53 -8.14 -6.92
N ASP A 167 19.25 -8.58 -6.86
CA ASP A 167 18.69 -9.20 -5.65
C ASP A 167 19.13 -10.67 -5.55
N LEU A 168 20.38 -10.86 -5.15
CA LEU A 168 20.98 -12.20 -5.06
C LEU A 168 20.27 -13.10 -4.05
N ARG A 169 19.49 -12.52 -3.11
CA ARG A 169 18.79 -13.23 -2.05
C ARG A 169 17.43 -13.75 -2.49
N ARG A 170 16.72 -12.98 -3.29
CA ARG A 170 15.37 -13.30 -3.80
C ARG A 170 15.23 -12.95 -5.27
N PRO A 171 16.04 -13.57 -6.14
CA PRO A 171 16.02 -13.28 -7.56
C PRO A 171 14.68 -13.62 -8.19
N VAL A 172 14.16 -12.73 -9.01
CA VAL A 172 12.84 -12.89 -9.65
C VAL A 172 12.82 -12.52 -11.13
N GLN A 173 13.79 -11.75 -11.62
CA GLN A 173 13.80 -11.25 -13.01
C GLN A 173 13.78 -12.39 -14.04
N HIS A 174 14.57 -13.44 -13.81
CA HIS A 174 14.61 -14.60 -14.68
C HIS A 174 13.25 -15.30 -14.86
N LYS A 175 12.38 -15.24 -13.85
CA LYS A 175 11.04 -15.85 -13.90
C LYS A 175 10.08 -15.07 -14.80
N MET A 176 10.27 -13.76 -14.93
CA MET A 176 9.39 -12.89 -15.73
C MET A 176 9.51 -13.17 -17.21
N VAL A 177 10.64 -13.73 -17.64
CA VAL A 177 10.93 -14.06 -19.05
C VAL A 177 11.26 -15.54 -19.29
N GLY A 178 11.08 -16.37 -18.27
CA GLY A 178 11.29 -17.82 -18.40
C GLY A 178 12.75 -18.24 -18.58
N LEU A 179 13.73 -17.42 -18.18
CA LEU A 179 15.14 -17.71 -18.32
C LEU A 179 15.70 -18.61 -17.21
N ALA A 180 16.77 -19.32 -17.52
CA ALA A 180 17.48 -20.12 -16.52
C ALA A 180 18.36 -19.23 -15.63
N ASN A 181 18.33 -19.49 -14.30
CA ASN A 181 19.17 -18.79 -13.32
C ASN A 181 20.28 -19.73 -12.77
N ARG A 182 21.03 -20.38 -13.65
CA ARG A 182 22.12 -21.30 -13.24
C ARG A 182 23.43 -20.58 -13.01
N ALA A 183 23.77 -19.67 -13.90
CA ALA A 183 24.93 -18.80 -13.87
C ALA A 183 24.46 -17.35 -14.10
N GLY A 184 25.19 -16.36 -13.61
CA GLY A 184 24.82 -14.96 -13.73
C GLY A 184 25.76 -14.04 -12.96
N LEU A 185 25.22 -12.94 -12.40
CA LEU A 185 25.97 -11.88 -11.73
C LEU A 185 26.96 -12.41 -10.65
N VAL A 186 26.53 -13.39 -9.86
CA VAL A 186 27.40 -14.03 -8.85
C VAL A 186 28.68 -14.59 -9.49
N ASN A 187 28.56 -15.30 -10.62
CA ASN A 187 29.72 -15.91 -11.30
C ASN A 187 30.64 -14.87 -11.94
N VAL A 188 30.07 -13.76 -12.40
CA VAL A 188 30.87 -12.62 -12.92
C VAL A 188 31.63 -11.93 -11.79
N LEU A 189 30.92 -11.62 -10.67
CA LEU A 189 31.55 -10.96 -9.53
C LEU A 189 32.58 -11.84 -8.81
N THR A 190 32.48 -13.17 -8.89
CA THR A 190 33.54 -14.06 -8.40
C THR A 190 34.73 -14.22 -9.36
N GLY A 191 34.57 -13.80 -10.62
CA GLY A 191 35.56 -13.97 -11.66
C GLY A 191 35.58 -15.39 -12.27
N GLU A 192 34.50 -16.18 -12.00
CA GLU A 192 34.38 -17.53 -12.56
C GLU A 192 34.01 -17.49 -14.06
N LEU A 193 33.21 -16.50 -14.48
CA LEU A 193 32.73 -16.36 -15.86
C LEU A 193 32.83 -14.88 -16.30
N LYS A 194 32.91 -14.67 -17.60
CA LYS A 194 32.83 -13.34 -18.19
C LYS A 194 31.36 -12.91 -18.34
N PRO A 195 31.06 -11.58 -18.38
CA PRO A 195 29.70 -11.09 -18.56
C PRO A 195 29.05 -11.64 -19.84
N GLU A 196 29.80 -11.69 -20.94
CA GLU A 196 29.33 -12.13 -22.26
C GLU A 196 28.87 -13.61 -22.26
N ASP A 197 29.44 -14.44 -21.39
CA ASP A 197 29.10 -15.87 -21.29
C ASP A 197 27.77 -16.14 -20.57
N VAL A 198 27.25 -15.14 -19.82
CA VAL A 198 26.09 -15.28 -18.93
C VAL A 198 24.95 -14.31 -19.18
N ILE A 199 25.17 -13.29 -20.02
CA ILE A 199 24.09 -12.41 -20.49
C ILE A 199 23.23 -13.20 -21.48
N GLN A 200 21.92 -13.17 -21.25
CA GLN A 200 20.94 -13.96 -22.03
C GLN A 200 19.97 -13.03 -22.75
N GLU A 201 19.58 -13.41 -23.97
CA GLU A 201 18.47 -12.77 -24.68
C GLU A 201 17.12 -13.13 -24.02
N THR A 202 16.23 -12.16 -23.88
CA THR A 202 14.94 -12.36 -23.18
C THR A 202 13.80 -12.82 -24.10
N GLY A 203 14.05 -12.88 -25.41
CA GLY A 203 12.97 -13.03 -26.41
C GLY A 203 12.24 -11.74 -26.75
N VAL A 204 12.48 -10.66 -26.01
CA VAL A 204 12.03 -9.30 -26.35
C VAL A 204 13.14 -8.60 -27.13
N PRO A 205 12.87 -8.04 -28.32
CA PRO A 205 13.87 -7.32 -29.09
C PRO A 205 14.54 -6.21 -28.28
N ASN A 206 15.85 -6.04 -28.40
CA ASN A 206 16.67 -5.06 -27.70
C ASN A 206 16.70 -5.18 -26.16
N LEU A 207 16.25 -6.29 -25.59
CA LEU A 207 16.26 -6.54 -24.14
C LEU A 207 17.09 -7.77 -23.79
N TRP A 208 18.15 -7.58 -23.03
CA TRP A 208 19.02 -8.61 -22.50
C TRP A 208 18.90 -8.68 -20.97
N MET A 209 19.28 -9.82 -20.42
CA MET A 209 19.24 -10.04 -18.98
C MET A 209 20.49 -10.72 -18.47
N LEU A 210 21.10 -10.13 -17.45
CA LEU A 210 22.08 -10.78 -16.59
C LEU A 210 21.36 -11.24 -15.33
N THR A 211 21.05 -12.53 -15.25
CA THR A 211 20.37 -13.11 -14.07
C THR A 211 21.31 -13.09 -12.87
N SER A 212 20.78 -13.26 -11.64
CA SER A 212 21.59 -13.26 -10.44
C SER A 212 22.64 -14.40 -10.38
N GLY A 213 22.31 -15.54 -11.00
CA GLY A 213 23.03 -16.79 -10.77
C GLY A 213 22.65 -17.44 -9.43
N ARG A 214 23.26 -18.57 -9.11
CA ARG A 214 23.01 -19.28 -7.84
C ARG A 214 23.98 -18.81 -6.76
N LEU A 215 23.41 -18.27 -5.68
CA LEU A 215 24.18 -17.89 -4.51
C LEU A 215 24.69 -19.17 -3.79
N ARG A 216 26.02 -19.31 -3.65
CA ARG A 216 26.64 -20.43 -2.92
C ARG A 216 26.90 -20.03 -1.46
N ARG A 217 27.01 -21.03 -0.56
CA ARG A 217 27.42 -20.78 0.84
C ARG A 217 28.81 -20.14 0.85
N GLY A 218 28.96 -18.99 1.54
CA GLY A 218 30.24 -18.26 1.63
C GLY A 218 30.35 -17.06 0.68
N THR A 219 29.39 -16.82 -0.20
CA THR A 219 29.37 -15.63 -1.08
C THR A 219 28.61 -14.43 -0.49
N ILE A 220 28.38 -14.43 0.84
CA ILE A 220 27.83 -13.28 1.55
C ILE A 220 28.84 -12.14 1.48
N GLY A 221 28.44 -10.97 0.98
CA GLY A 221 29.35 -9.80 0.79
C GLY A 221 30.13 -9.81 -0.53
N ILE A 222 29.70 -10.61 -1.51
CA ILE A 222 30.32 -10.67 -2.85
C ILE A 222 30.15 -9.36 -3.62
N MET A 223 29.09 -8.60 -3.29
CA MET A 223 28.88 -7.27 -3.82
C MET A 223 30.01 -6.37 -3.31
N ASN A 224 30.99 -6.14 -4.15
CA ASN A 224 32.15 -5.28 -3.87
C ASN A 224 32.14 -4.13 -4.87
N ASN A 225 32.28 -2.91 -4.39
CA ASN A 225 32.22 -1.69 -5.19
C ASN A 225 33.16 -1.76 -6.40
N THR A 226 34.41 -2.19 -6.22
CA THR A 226 35.39 -2.21 -7.31
C THR A 226 35.00 -3.18 -8.44
N ARG A 227 34.56 -4.41 -8.08
CA ARG A 227 34.17 -5.41 -9.09
C ARG A 227 32.88 -5.03 -9.80
N LEU A 228 31.93 -4.48 -9.06
CA LEU A 228 30.68 -4.01 -9.62
C LEU A 228 30.91 -2.83 -10.57
N ARG A 229 31.71 -1.84 -10.16
CA ARG A 229 32.10 -0.69 -10.98
C ARG A 229 32.74 -1.13 -12.28
N ASN A 230 33.75 -1.99 -12.22
CA ASN A 230 34.45 -2.49 -13.43
C ASN A 230 33.49 -3.21 -14.38
N LEU A 231 32.53 -3.97 -13.84
CA LEU A 231 31.49 -4.62 -14.65
C LEU A 231 30.59 -3.59 -15.33
N LEU A 232 30.11 -2.60 -14.57
CA LEU A 232 29.18 -1.58 -15.08
C LEU A 232 29.88 -0.68 -16.12
N ASP A 233 31.13 -0.30 -15.89
CA ASP A 233 31.93 0.48 -16.86
C ASP A 233 32.12 -0.27 -18.18
N HIS A 234 32.41 -1.57 -18.12
CA HIS A 234 32.53 -2.42 -19.29
C HIS A 234 31.22 -2.54 -20.08
N LEU A 235 30.09 -2.69 -19.38
CA LEU A 235 28.76 -2.85 -19.99
C LEU A 235 28.18 -1.52 -20.52
N LYS A 236 28.56 -0.37 -19.93
CA LYS A 236 28.06 0.97 -20.29
C LYS A 236 28.34 1.33 -21.76
N GLU A 237 29.36 0.78 -22.36
CA GLU A 237 29.72 1.01 -23.77
C GLU A 237 28.85 0.23 -24.74
N GLN A 238 28.24 -0.87 -24.29
CA GLN A 238 27.52 -1.82 -25.12
C GLN A 238 25.99 -1.56 -25.13
N TYR A 239 25.46 -0.98 -24.04
CA TYR A 239 24.04 -0.75 -23.83
C TYR A 239 23.72 0.74 -23.68
N ASP A 240 22.49 1.11 -24.11
CA ASP A 240 21.97 2.46 -23.93
C ASP A 240 21.48 2.67 -22.50
N TYR A 241 20.86 1.62 -21.91
CA TYR A 241 20.41 1.58 -20.52
C TYR A 241 20.81 0.28 -19.84
N ILE A 242 21.28 0.40 -18.61
CA ILE A 242 21.54 -0.72 -17.69
C ILE A 242 20.68 -0.51 -16.47
N LEU A 243 19.75 -1.43 -16.22
CA LEU A 243 18.76 -1.33 -15.14
C LEU A 243 19.01 -2.44 -14.11
N LEU A 244 19.30 -2.04 -12.86
CA LEU A 244 19.64 -2.96 -11.78
C LEU A 244 18.44 -3.14 -10.83
N ASP A 245 17.98 -4.39 -10.67
CA ASP A 245 17.02 -4.76 -9.64
C ASP A 245 17.74 -4.97 -8.31
N SER A 246 17.32 -4.30 -7.25
CA SER A 246 17.99 -4.33 -5.96
C SER A 246 17.19 -5.09 -4.90
N PRO A 247 17.80 -5.60 -3.82
CA PRO A 247 17.07 -5.95 -2.62
C PRO A 247 16.52 -4.69 -1.91
N PRO A 248 15.57 -4.82 -0.95
CA PRO A 248 15.11 -3.68 -0.14
C PRO A 248 16.26 -3.08 0.68
N ILE A 249 16.43 -1.76 0.64
CA ILE A 249 17.62 -1.11 1.23
C ILE A 249 17.65 -1.19 2.76
N LEU A 250 16.48 -1.17 3.43
CA LEU A 250 16.42 -1.25 4.90
C LEU A 250 16.77 -2.63 5.47
N GLY A 251 16.87 -3.64 4.63
CA GLY A 251 17.17 -5.01 5.08
C GLY A 251 18.55 -5.50 4.69
N VAL A 252 19.26 -4.85 3.74
CA VAL A 252 20.45 -5.40 3.10
C VAL A 252 21.41 -4.29 2.67
N THR A 253 22.68 -4.43 3.04
CA THR A 253 23.74 -3.48 2.65
C THR A 253 24.05 -3.46 1.16
N ASP A 254 23.75 -4.57 0.45
CA ASP A 254 24.01 -4.70 -0.98
C ASP A 254 23.30 -3.61 -1.81
N ALA A 255 22.10 -3.18 -1.39
CA ALA A 255 21.37 -2.08 -2.04
C ALA A 255 22.08 -0.72 -1.89
N ALA A 256 22.75 -0.48 -0.78
CA ALA A 256 23.54 0.74 -0.57
C ALA A 256 24.77 0.76 -1.46
N ILE A 257 25.42 -0.38 -1.64
CA ILE A 257 26.56 -0.54 -2.57
C ILE A 257 26.09 -0.31 -4.00
N LEU A 258 24.95 -0.90 -4.41
CA LEU A 258 24.37 -0.65 -5.73
C LEU A 258 24.09 0.83 -5.95
N ALA A 259 23.51 1.49 -4.94
CA ALA A 259 23.16 2.91 -5.02
C ALA A 259 24.38 3.82 -5.25
N SER A 260 25.57 3.46 -4.72
CA SER A 260 26.79 4.23 -4.90
C SER A 260 27.49 4.04 -6.24
N GLU A 261 27.15 2.97 -6.97
CA GLU A 261 27.83 2.60 -8.23
C GLU A 261 26.98 2.88 -9.49
N VAL A 262 25.76 3.40 -9.32
CA VAL A 262 24.86 3.73 -10.44
C VAL A 262 24.80 5.24 -10.70
N ASP A 263 24.44 5.62 -11.92
CA ASP A 263 24.28 7.03 -12.30
C ASP A 263 23.02 7.66 -11.66
N GLY A 264 22.06 6.86 -11.25
CA GLY A 264 20.86 7.35 -10.58
C GLY A 264 19.97 6.24 -10.01
N VAL A 265 19.21 6.59 -8.98
CA VAL A 265 18.30 5.69 -8.29
C VAL A 265 16.85 6.14 -8.47
N LEU A 266 15.99 5.21 -8.87
CA LEU A 266 14.54 5.36 -8.88
C LEU A 266 13.99 4.73 -7.59
N LEU A 267 13.41 5.55 -6.71
CA LEU A 267 12.86 5.08 -5.44
C LEU A 267 11.41 4.64 -5.61
N VAL A 268 11.13 3.33 -5.52
CA VAL A 268 9.76 2.81 -5.58
C VAL A 268 9.13 2.88 -4.20
N VAL A 269 7.96 3.50 -4.14
CA VAL A 269 7.14 3.64 -2.95
C VAL A 269 5.76 3.07 -3.25
N GLN A 270 5.33 2.06 -2.50
CA GLN A 270 4.00 1.49 -2.69
C GLN A 270 2.96 2.27 -1.89
N TYR A 271 1.89 2.67 -2.58
CA TYR A 271 0.70 3.30 -2.03
C TYR A 271 0.15 2.50 -0.84
N ARG A 272 -0.13 3.18 0.29
CA ARG A 272 -0.74 2.65 1.51
C ARG A 272 -0.12 1.37 2.08
N LYS A 273 1.18 1.09 1.83
CA LYS A 273 1.80 -0.15 2.31
C LYS A 273 2.64 0.03 3.57
N TYR A 274 3.53 0.98 3.54
CA TYR A 274 4.45 1.22 4.64
C TYR A 274 4.31 2.64 5.18
N PRO A 275 4.59 2.85 6.48
CA PRO A 275 4.71 4.20 7.03
C PRO A 275 5.68 5.05 6.21
N LYS A 276 5.35 6.32 5.97
CA LYS A 276 6.18 7.25 5.18
C LYS A 276 7.62 7.39 5.67
N ILE A 277 7.86 7.14 6.95
CA ILE A 277 9.22 7.14 7.53
C ILE A 277 10.13 6.08 6.90
N ILE A 278 9.58 4.97 6.41
CA ILE A 278 10.32 3.89 5.74
C ILE A 278 10.94 4.41 4.44
N SER A 279 10.15 5.08 3.63
CA SER A 279 10.63 5.69 2.36
C SER A 279 11.64 6.81 2.61
N LEU A 280 11.44 7.62 3.67
CA LEU A 280 12.40 8.66 4.05
C LEU A 280 13.74 8.05 4.51
N ARG A 281 13.71 6.99 5.30
CA ARG A 281 14.92 6.27 5.71
C ARG A 281 15.63 5.65 4.50
N ALA A 282 14.87 5.07 3.57
CA ALA A 282 15.43 4.53 2.33
C ALA A 282 16.16 5.60 1.53
N LYS A 283 15.53 6.76 1.30
CA LYS A 283 16.16 7.91 0.65
C LYS A 283 17.48 8.30 1.33
N ARG A 284 17.44 8.51 2.65
CA ARG A 284 18.65 8.89 3.41
C ARG A 284 19.76 7.85 3.32
N MET A 285 19.41 6.56 3.33
CA MET A 285 20.44 5.51 3.19
C MET A 285 21.08 5.51 1.81
N ILE A 286 20.32 5.78 0.75
CA ILE A 286 20.84 5.94 -0.61
C ILE A 286 21.79 7.14 -0.66
N GLU A 287 21.35 8.30 -0.18
CA GLU A 287 22.15 9.54 -0.19
C GLU A 287 23.42 9.41 0.68
N ASN A 288 23.32 8.80 1.87
CA ASN A 288 24.48 8.55 2.74
C ASN A 288 25.50 7.58 2.13
N ALA A 289 25.06 6.68 1.24
CA ALA A 289 25.95 5.81 0.48
C ALA A 289 26.60 6.53 -0.72
N GLY A 290 26.24 7.79 -0.99
CA GLY A 290 26.72 8.56 -2.15
C GLY A 290 25.87 8.39 -3.41
N GLY A 291 24.74 7.69 -3.32
CA GLY A 291 23.82 7.50 -4.44
C GLY A 291 22.92 8.72 -4.67
N GLN A 292 22.62 9.02 -5.92
CA GLN A 292 21.70 10.10 -6.31
C GLN A 292 20.28 9.55 -6.53
N VAL A 293 19.32 9.98 -5.71
CA VAL A 293 17.89 9.67 -5.94
C VAL A 293 17.33 10.66 -6.96
N LEU A 294 16.96 10.19 -8.14
CA LEU A 294 16.41 11.02 -9.22
C LEU A 294 14.96 11.40 -8.98
N GLY A 295 14.21 10.53 -8.34
CA GLY A 295 12.81 10.74 -8.01
C GLY A 295 12.14 9.48 -7.49
N ALA A 296 10.86 9.60 -7.19
CA ALA A 296 10.04 8.51 -6.68
C ALA A 296 9.07 7.98 -7.74
N VAL A 297 8.81 6.68 -7.69
CA VAL A 297 7.76 6.01 -8.45
C VAL A 297 6.69 5.57 -7.48
N LEU A 298 5.51 6.18 -7.55
CA LEU A 298 4.39 5.83 -6.69
C LEU A 298 3.63 4.65 -7.30
N ASN A 299 3.76 3.47 -6.70
CA ASN A 299 3.31 2.21 -7.26
C ASN A 299 2.03 1.67 -6.60
N ASN A 300 1.26 0.91 -7.39
CA ASN A 300 0.07 0.17 -6.93
C ASN A 300 -1.07 1.07 -6.43
N ILE A 301 -1.31 2.19 -7.10
CA ILE A 301 -2.43 3.09 -6.79
C ILE A 301 -3.75 2.49 -7.27
N ASN A 302 -4.77 2.55 -6.41
CA ASN A 302 -6.12 2.17 -6.78
C ASN A 302 -6.83 3.34 -7.48
N ILE A 303 -6.87 3.29 -8.80
CA ILE A 303 -7.48 4.33 -9.65
C ILE A 303 -8.96 4.56 -9.34
N MET A 304 -9.68 3.51 -8.92
CA MET A 304 -11.11 3.59 -8.64
C MET A 304 -11.42 4.31 -7.31
N ARG A 305 -10.44 4.44 -6.43
CA ARG A 305 -10.62 4.98 -5.08
C ARG A 305 -10.09 6.40 -4.91
N ASP A 306 -9.18 6.81 -5.79
CA ASP A 306 -8.49 8.09 -5.67
C ASP A 306 -8.82 9.00 -6.88
N ASP A 307 -9.71 9.97 -6.68
CA ASP A 307 -10.10 10.99 -7.66
C ASP A 307 -8.91 11.78 -8.25
N TYR A 308 -7.78 11.80 -7.55
CA TYR A 308 -6.56 12.48 -7.97
C TYR A 308 -5.89 11.88 -9.22
N TYR A 309 -5.93 10.54 -9.37
CA TYR A 309 -5.41 9.88 -10.57
C TYR A 309 -6.25 10.23 -11.80
N TYR A 310 -7.56 10.35 -11.63
CA TYR A 310 -8.49 10.76 -12.68
C TYR A 310 -8.20 12.20 -13.14
N TYR A 311 -7.90 13.10 -12.20
CA TYR A 311 -7.59 14.49 -12.50
C TYR A 311 -6.26 14.62 -13.27
N TYR A 312 -5.22 13.90 -12.89
CA TYR A 312 -3.90 13.95 -13.56
C TYR A 312 -3.94 13.36 -14.96
N HIS A 313 -4.60 12.21 -15.17
CA HIS A 313 -4.75 11.61 -16.50
C HIS A 313 -5.80 12.30 -17.38
N TYR A 314 -6.87 12.85 -16.80
CA TYR A 314 -7.91 13.55 -17.54
C TYR A 314 -7.42 14.90 -18.06
N THR A 315 -6.65 15.65 -17.29
CA THR A 315 -6.03 16.91 -17.75
C THR A 315 -4.97 16.66 -18.81
N THR A 316 -4.16 15.62 -18.66
CA THR A 316 -3.14 15.25 -19.67
C THR A 316 -3.79 14.75 -20.97
N ARG A 317 -4.83 13.92 -20.88
CA ARG A 317 -5.56 13.42 -22.06
C ARG A 317 -6.36 14.51 -22.77
N LYS A 318 -6.91 15.48 -22.05
CA LYS A 318 -7.61 16.64 -22.63
C LYS A 318 -6.63 17.58 -23.34
N TYR A 319 -5.41 17.72 -22.82
CA TYR A 319 -4.37 18.57 -23.42
C TYR A 319 -3.79 17.96 -24.71
N TYR A 320 -3.61 16.63 -24.75
CA TYR A 320 -3.10 15.91 -25.93
C TYR A 320 -4.22 15.42 -26.87
N GLY A 321 -5.45 15.27 -26.38
CA GLY A 321 -6.60 14.86 -27.21
C GLY A 321 -7.13 15.96 -28.12
N VAL A 322 -6.95 17.23 -27.77
CA VAL A 322 -7.35 18.39 -28.58
C VAL A 322 -6.46 18.55 -29.83
N VAL A 323 -5.20 18.11 -29.75
CA VAL A 323 -4.28 18.18 -30.90
C VAL A 323 -4.59 17.15 -32.02
N ARG A 324 -5.36 16.09 -31.69
CA ARG A 324 -5.70 15.04 -32.68
C ARG A 324 -6.97 15.33 -33.49
N HIS A 325 -7.87 16.17 -32.98
CA HIS A 325 -9.10 16.53 -33.69
C HIS A 325 -8.93 17.69 -34.67
N GLU A 326 -7.93 18.55 -34.52
CA GLU A 326 -7.65 19.62 -35.51
C GLU A 326 -6.93 19.15 -36.77
N ASN A 327 -6.29 17.97 -36.77
CA ASN A 327 -5.61 17.43 -37.94
C ASN A 327 -6.47 16.51 -38.82
N ASP A 328 -7.59 15.99 -38.32
CA ASP A 328 -8.47 15.10 -39.10
C ASP A 328 -9.54 15.88 -39.89
N ASP A 329 -9.89 17.11 -39.47
CA ASP A 329 -10.88 17.94 -40.18
C ASP A 329 -10.30 18.66 -41.43
N ASN A 330 -8.97 18.72 -41.58
CA ASN A 330 -8.32 19.35 -42.73
C ASN A 330 -7.99 18.38 -43.90
N LEU A 331 -8.38 17.11 -43.81
CA LEU A 331 -8.12 16.11 -44.85
C LEU A 331 -9.38 15.68 -45.67
N THR A 332 -10.55 16.31 -45.36
CA THR A 332 -11.81 15.99 -46.06
C THR A 332 -12.34 17.12 -46.97
N GLU A 333 -11.59 18.23 -47.15
CA GLU A 333 -11.88 19.25 -48.17
C GLU A 333 -10.69 19.46 -49.10
N SER A 334 -10.50 18.51 -50.05
CA SER A 334 -9.79 18.74 -51.32
C SER A 334 -10.16 17.68 -52.34
#